data_f191afe02cabba6643545f1bd8b942d1
#
_entry.id   f191afe02cabba6643545f1bd8b942d1
#
_cell.length_a   1.000
_cell.length_b   1.000
_cell.length_c   1.000
_cell.angle_alpha   90.00
_cell.angle_beta   90.00
_cell.angle_gamma   90.00
#
_symmetry.space_group_name_H-M   'P 1'
#
loop_
_entity.id
_entity.type
_entity.pdbx_description
1 polymer ?
#
loop_
_entity_poly.entity_id
_entity_poly.type
_entity_poly.pdbx_seq_one_letter_code
_entity_poly.pdbx_strand_id
1 'polypeptide(L)'
;NTTKIKDKKISDLKIEIQHIVPPITSDYSGACSTLFGENILKVLISPNGCKTPVAYDEIRNIDCSLQYSTSLNELEIVTGEIDGLQENIKEIISQNPRIEFIAIISTVVPQIIGMDLETIVENIEKTLDIPCIFINTNSFENYYSGVSLTLNSLAKKFMVENKKIKNTVNIIGYSPLTFGKIEKLEEAFSLIKSLDLNVLTVFSDNLSLEKIKNSTSAELNLVLSYEGLALAKYMEKEF
;
A
#
# COMPACT_ATOMS: atom_id res chain seq x y z
N ASN A 1 -21.81 -12.48 19.94
CA ASN A 1 -22.12 -13.88 19.60
C ASN A 1 -21.13 -14.37 18.55
N THR A 2 -20.03 -14.96 19.04
CA THR A 2 -19.05 -15.59 18.17
C THR A 2 -19.66 -16.91 17.65
N THR A 3 -20.08 -16.95 16.42
CA THR A 3 -20.49 -18.21 15.78
C THR A 3 -19.23 -19.06 15.60
N LYS A 4 -19.04 -20.08 16.43
CA LYS A 4 -17.98 -21.08 16.24
C LYS A 4 -18.21 -21.75 14.88
N ILE A 5 -17.33 -21.49 13.94
CA ILE A 5 -17.22 -22.30 12.71
C ILE A 5 -16.86 -23.71 13.20
N LYS A 6 -17.79 -24.66 13.04
CA LYS A 6 -17.52 -26.07 13.32
C LYS A 6 -16.35 -26.50 12.43
N ASP A 7 -15.40 -27.19 13.04
CA ASP A 7 -14.26 -27.79 12.35
C ASP A 7 -14.72 -28.62 11.15
N LYS A 8 -14.72 -28.01 9.96
CA LYS A 8 -14.85 -28.78 8.71
C LYS A 8 -13.55 -29.54 8.50
N LYS A 9 -13.65 -30.85 8.29
CA LYS A 9 -12.47 -31.62 7.91
C LYS A 9 -11.97 -31.14 6.55
N ILE A 10 -10.64 -31.14 6.35
CA ILE A 10 -10.01 -30.80 5.07
C ILE A 10 -10.60 -31.58 3.90
N SER A 11 -11.05 -32.83 4.16
CA SER A 11 -11.77 -33.68 3.19
C SER A 11 -13.10 -33.13 2.68
N ASP A 12 -13.69 -32.12 3.40
CA ASP A 12 -14.97 -31.54 3.03
C ASP A 12 -14.80 -30.25 2.18
N LEU A 13 -13.56 -29.85 1.92
CA LEU A 13 -13.24 -28.75 1.04
C LEU A 13 -13.33 -29.22 -0.42
N LYS A 14 -14.17 -28.59 -1.20
CA LYS A 14 -14.13 -28.76 -2.66
C LYS A 14 -12.81 -28.14 -3.15
N ILE A 15 -11.99 -28.96 -3.79
CA ILE A 15 -10.79 -28.46 -4.50
C ILE A 15 -11.31 -27.77 -5.76
N GLU A 16 -11.26 -26.47 -5.77
CA GLU A 16 -11.56 -25.66 -6.96
C GLU A 16 -10.25 -25.21 -7.62
N ILE A 17 -10.27 -25.10 -8.95
CA ILE A 17 -9.12 -24.58 -9.69
C ILE A 17 -8.99 -23.08 -9.35
N GLN A 18 -7.85 -22.70 -8.84
CA GLN A 18 -7.57 -21.29 -8.58
C GLN A 18 -7.36 -20.54 -9.90
N HIS A 19 -8.22 -19.60 -10.20
CA HIS A 19 -8.15 -18.78 -11.42
C HIS A 19 -7.20 -17.59 -11.30
N ILE A 20 -6.80 -17.22 -10.09
CA ILE A 20 -5.90 -16.10 -9.81
C ILE A 20 -4.65 -16.68 -9.15
N VAL A 21 -3.51 -16.49 -9.80
CA VAL A 21 -2.21 -16.85 -9.22
C VAL A 21 -1.81 -15.77 -8.22
N PRO A 22 -1.48 -16.14 -6.97
CA PRO A 22 -0.96 -15.17 -6.00
C PRO A 22 0.28 -14.44 -6.53
N PRO A 23 0.51 -13.17 -6.19
CA PRO A 23 1.71 -12.47 -6.61
C PRO A 23 2.95 -13.15 -6.06
N ILE A 24 3.86 -13.57 -6.96
CA ILE A 24 5.17 -14.14 -6.60
C ILE A 24 6.22 -13.05 -6.81
N THR A 25 6.15 -12.03 -5.99
CA THR A 25 7.06 -10.87 -6.04
C THR A 25 7.50 -10.51 -4.62
N SER A 26 8.52 -9.66 -4.52
CA SER A 26 9.04 -9.21 -3.23
C SER A 26 8.14 -8.14 -2.57
N ASP A 27 8.48 -7.78 -1.35
CA ASP A 27 7.79 -6.82 -0.49
C ASP A 27 7.64 -5.42 -1.12
N TYR A 28 8.66 -4.90 -1.83
CA TYR A 28 8.53 -3.57 -2.47
C TYR A 28 7.45 -3.54 -3.56
N SER A 29 7.20 -4.67 -4.25
CA SER A 29 6.07 -4.78 -5.18
C SER A 29 4.74 -4.72 -4.41
N GLY A 30 4.65 -5.40 -3.26
CA GLY A 30 3.50 -5.31 -2.36
C GLY A 30 3.27 -3.88 -1.87
N ALA A 31 4.34 -3.16 -1.55
CA ALA A 31 4.26 -1.75 -1.17
C ALA A 31 3.72 -0.89 -2.30
N CYS A 32 4.25 -1.03 -3.50
CA CYS A 32 3.79 -0.28 -4.68
C CYS A 32 2.31 -0.55 -4.99
N SER A 33 1.87 -1.81 -4.93
CA SER A 33 0.49 -2.17 -5.26
C SER A 33 -0.53 -1.78 -4.18
N THR A 34 -0.09 -1.55 -2.95
CA THR A 34 -0.94 -1.00 -1.88
C THR A 34 -1.27 0.47 -2.11
N LEU A 35 -0.40 1.19 -2.80
CA LEU A 35 -0.46 2.64 -3.02
C LEU A 35 -1.12 2.99 -4.37
N PHE A 36 -2.18 2.26 -4.75
CA PHE A 36 -2.93 2.64 -5.94
C PHE A 36 -3.77 3.89 -5.67
N GLY A 37 -3.51 4.92 -6.45
CA GLY A 37 -4.20 6.19 -6.42
C GLY A 37 -3.49 7.22 -7.29
N GLU A 38 -4.24 8.08 -7.95
CA GLU A 38 -3.70 9.15 -8.80
C GLU A 38 -3.02 10.27 -7.98
N ASN A 39 -3.29 10.31 -6.67
CA ASN A 39 -2.83 11.37 -5.77
C ASN A 39 -1.55 10.99 -5.00
N ILE A 40 -0.90 9.88 -5.36
CA ILE A 40 0.27 9.35 -4.66
C ILE A 40 1.45 9.25 -5.62
N LEU A 41 2.56 9.90 -5.29
CA LEU A 41 3.82 9.67 -6.00
C LEU A 41 4.60 8.56 -5.30
N LYS A 42 4.77 7.43 -5.96
CA LYS A 42 5.64 6.35 -5.52
C LYS A 42 7.06 6.59 -6.04
N VAL A 43 8.02 6.67 -5.14
CA VAL A 43 9.45 6.81 -5.47
C VAL A 43 10.17 5.54 -5.05
N LEU A 44 10.60 4.75 -6.02
CA LEU A 44 11.34 3.52 -5.78
C LEU A 44 12.83 3.79 -5.81
N ILE A 45 13.49 3.65 -4.67
CA ILE A 45 14.95 3.78 -4.57
C ILE A 45 15.57 2.44 -4.96
N SER A 46 16.05 2.35 -6.19
CA SER A 46 16.49 1.08 -6.75
C SER A 46 17.52 1.25 -7.87
N PRO A 47 18.37 0.26 -8.09
CA PRO A 47 19.15 0.17 -9.32
C PRO A 47 18.24 -0.11 -10.52
N ASN A 48 18.81 0.06 -11.71
CA ASN A 48 18.11 -0.23 -12.95
C ASN A 48 17.73 -1.73 -13.02
N GLY A 49 16.46 -2.01 -13.32
CA GLY A 49 15.94 -3.39 -13.41
C GLY A 49 14.97 -3.77 -12.28
N CYS A 50 15.14 -3.28 -11.06
CA CYS A 50 14.21 -3.56 -9.96
C CYS A 50 12.80 -2.98 -10.17
N LYS A 51 12.62 -2.07 -11.12
CA LYS A 51 11.31 -1.55 -11.53
C LYS A 51 10.44 -2.57 -12.28
N THR A 52 11.04 -3.60 -12.86
CA THR A 52 10.33 -4.56 -13.73
C THR A 52 9.20 -5.30 -13.01
N PRO A 53 9.36 -5.84 -11.78
CA PRO A 53 8.26 -6.50 -11.08
C PRO A 53 7.07 -5.57 -10.82
N VAL A 54 7.32 -4.28 -10.60
CA VAL A 54 6.28 -3.28 -10.36
C VAL A 54 5.57 -2.90 -11.66
N ALA A 55 6.29 -2.82 -12.76
CA ALA A 55 5.69 -2.58 -14.08
C ALA A 55 4.75 -3.72 -14.52
N TYR A 56 4.97 -4.96 -14.07
CA TYR A 56 4.03 -6.07 -14.31
C TYR A 56 2.69 -5.87 -13.61
N ASP A 57 2.65 -5.13 -12.51
CA ASP A 57 1.42 -4.80 -11.82
C ASP A 57 0.53 -3.89 -12.66
N GLU A 58 1.15 -2.96 -13.40
CA GLU A 58 0.47 -2.07 -14.34
C GLU A 58 -0.08 -2.83 -15.57
N ILE A 59 0.67 -3.82 -16.08
CA ILE A 59 0.25 -4.65 -17.23
C ILE A 59 -1.00 -5.48 -16.90
N ARG A 60 -1.26 -5.79 -15.63
CA ARG A 60 -2.46 -6.53 -15.21
C ARG A 60 -3.76 -5.70 -15.18
N ASN A 61 -3.79 -4.54 -15.83
CA ASN A 61 -4.94 -3.62 -15.92
C ASN A 61 -5.30 -2.94 -14.59
N ILE A 62 -4.31 -2.62 -13.83
CA ILE A 62 -4.48 -1.77 -12.66
C ILE A 62 -4.09 -0.37 -13.11
N ASP A 63 -4.93 0.62 -12.83
CA ASP A 63 -4.74 2.00 -13.29
C ASP A 63 -3.35 2.52 -12.92
N CYS A 64 -2.75 3.25 -13.86
CA CYS A 64 -1.40 3.81 -13.75
C CYS A 64 -1.33 4.81 -12.60
N SER A 65 -0.84 4.38 -11.45
CA SER A 65 -0.42 5.32 -10.41
C SER A 65 0.95 5.89 -10.77
N LEU A 66 1.19 7.14 -10.37
CA LEU A 66 2.43 7.82 -10.69
C LEU A 66 3.61 7.18 -9.94
N GLN A 67 4.60 6.70 -10.70
CA GLN A 67 5.77 6.04 -10.17
C GLN A 67 7.05 6.58 -10.78
N TYR A 68 8.04 6.85 -9.93
CA TYR A 68 9.39 7.21 -10.29
C TYR A 68 10.39 6.18 -9.74
N SER A 69 11.36 5.77 -10.52
CA SER A 69 12.47 4.91 -10.07
C SER A 69 13.79 5.65 -10.27
N THR A 70 14.62 5.68 -9.24
CA THR A 70 15.91 6.39 -9.27
C THR A 70 16.90 5.81 -10.29
N SER A 71 16.82 4.50 -10.56
CA SER A 71 17.78 3.80 -11.43
C SER A 71 19.22 4.05 -11.01
N LEU A 72 19.51 3.86 -9.71
CA LEU A 72 20.83 4.09 -9.10
C LEU A 72 21.97 3.58 -9.97
N ASN A 73 22.95 4.44 -10.21
CA ASN A 73 24.20 4.10 -10.88
C ASN A 73 25.27 3.62 -9.88
N GLU A 74 26.41 3.17 -10.38
CA GLU A 74 27.50 2.63 -9.54
C GLU A 74 28.06 3.66 -8.56
N LEU A 75 28.17 4.92 -8.97
CA LEU A 75 28.69 5.99 -8.12
C LEU A 75 27.75 6.28 -6.97
N GLU A 76 26.46 6.44 -7.25
CA GLU A 76 25.41 6.66 -6.23
C GLU A 76 25.33 5.50 -5.24
N ILE A 77 25.56 4.25 -5.71
CA ILE A 77 25.62 3.07 -4.85
C ILE A 77 26.84 3.14 -3.91
N VAL A 78 27.98 3.59 -4.41
CA VAL A 78 29.21 3.68 -3.61
C VAL A 78 29.17 4.87 -2.63
N THR A 79 28.66 6.01 -3.06
CA THR A 79 28.59 7.22 -2.21
C THR A 79 27.41 7.22 -1.25
N GLY A 80 26.33 6.49 -1.57
CA GLY A 80 25.07 6.57 -0.85
C GLY A 80 24.28 7.87 -1.09
N GLU A 81 24.70 8.67 -2.06
CA GLU A 81 24.05 9.93 -2.45
C GLU A 81 23.29 9.73 -3.76
N ILE A 82 22.08 10.26 -3.87
CA ILE A 82 21.24 10.15 -5.07
C ILE A 82 21.18 11.52 -5.74
N ASP A 83 21.91 11.64 -6.85
CA ASP A 83 21.99 12.91 -7.58
C ASP A 83 20.65 13.32 -8.16
N GLY A 84 20.28 14.61 -7.97
CA GLY A 84 19.09 15.20 -8.57
C GLY A 84 17.74 14.63 -8.09
N LEU A 85 17.71 13.82 -7.02
CA LEU A 85 16.47 13.20 -6.53
C LEU A 85 15.38 14.22 -6.21
N GLN A 86 15.74 15.28 -5.47
CA GLN A 86 14.78 16.30 -5.05
C GLN A 86 14.28 17.12 -6.23
N GLU A 87 15.15 17.47 -7.16
CA GLU A 87 14.84 18.19 -8.39
C GLU A 87 13.88 17.39 -9.27
N ASN A 88 14.15 16.11 -9.47
CA ASN A 88 13.30 15.21 -10.24
C ASN A 88 11.91 15.06 -9.61
N ILE A 89 11.85 14.86 -8.29
CA ILE A 89 10.57 14.78 -7.57
C ILE A 89 9.81 16.10 -7.70
N LYS A 90 10.48 17.24 -7.53
CA LYS A 90 9.88 18.57 -7.68
C LYS A 90 9.31 18.79 -9.08
N GLU A 91 10.02 18.36 -10.12
CA GLU A 91 9.54 18.45 -11.49
C GLU A 91 8.27 17.60 -11.67
N ILE A 92 8.28 16.35 -11.21
CA ILE A 92 7.12 15.44 -11.28
C ILE A 92 5.90 16.06 -10.59
N ILE A 93 6.07 16.60 -9.38
CA ILE A 93 4.98 17.24 -8.62
C ILE A 93 4.44 18.46 -9.38
N SER A 94 5.31 19.27 -9.97
CA SER A 94 4.90 20.47 -10.73
C SER A 94 4.02 20.13 -11.93
N GLN A 95 4.26 18.97 -12.54
CA GLN A 95 3.47 18.43 -13.66
C GLN A 95 2.21 17.71 -13.19
N ASN A 96 2.13 17.32 -11.92
CA ASN A 96 1.04 16.55 -11.34
C ASN A 96 0.54 17.17 -10.03
N PRO A 97 -0.18 18.29 -10.09
CA PRO A 97 -0.58 19.07 -8.89
C PRO A 97 -1.61 18.35 -8.00
N ARG A 98 -2.08 17.16 -8.39
CA ARG A 98 -3.00 16.33 -7.58
C ARG A 98 -2.28 15.48 -6.54
N ILE A 99 -0.94 15.41 -6.57
CA ILE A 99 -0.18 14.60 -5.61
C ILE A 99 -0.38 15.17 -4.21
N GLU A 100 -0.89 14.34 -3.30
CA GLU A 100 -1.16 14.69 -1.92
C GLU A 100 -0.03 14.28 -0.98
N PHE A 101 0.71 13.21 -1.31
CA PHE A 101 1.87 12.76 -0.57
C PHE A 101 2.80 11.91 -1.42
N ILE A 102 4.03 11.75 -0.93
CA ILE A 102 5.09 10.95 -1.56
C ILE A 102 5.33 9.69 -0.71
N ALA A 103 5.43 8.54 -1.35
CA ALA A 103 5.84 7.30 -0.73
C ALA A 103 7.22 6.89 -1.26
N ILE A 104 8.24 6.93 -0.40
CA ILE A 104 9.60 6.49 -0.72
C ILE A 104 9.76 5.06 -0.29
N ILE A 105 10.05 4.19 -1.26
CA ILE A 105 10.09 2.74 -1.11
C ILE A 105 11.51 2.27 -1.35
N SER A 106 12.06 1.54 -0.39
CA SER A 106 13.38 0.96 -0.48
C SER A 106 13.38 -0.36 -1.26
N THR A 107 14.57 -0.76 -1.74
CA THR A 107 14.83 -2.08 -2.31
C THR A 107 16.08 -2.70 -1.68
N VAL A 108 16.52 -3.84 -2.20
CA VAL A 108 17.65 -4.59 -1.64
C VAL A 108 18.97 -3.78 -1.60
N VAL A 109 19.27 -3.02 -2.66
CA VAL A 109 20.60 -2.34 -2.75
C VAL A 109 20.74 -1.24 -1.70
N PRO A 110 19.81 -0.28 -1.56
CA PRO A 110 19.87 0.70 -0.46
C PRO A 110 20.02 0.06 0.92
N GLN A 111 19.34 -1.07 1.15
CA GLN A 111 19.42 -1.79 2.43
C GLN A 111 20.81 -2.40 2.67
N ILE A 112 21.40 -3.06 1.66
CA ILE A 112 22.70 -3.70 1.80
C ILE A 112 23.83 -2.68 2.04
N ILE A 113 23.77 -1.53 1.38
CA ILE A 113 24.79 -0.48 1.53
C ILE A 113 24.56 0.43 2.75
N GLY A 114 23.44 0.23 3.47
CA GLY A 114 23.10 1.05 4.63
C GLY A 114 22.81 2.52 4.29
N MET A 115 22.16 2.77 3.14
CA MET A 115 21.78 4.13 2.74
C MET A 115 20.80 4.74 3.77
N ASP A 116 21.07 5.95 4.22
CA ASP A 116 20.22 6.67 5.18
C ASP A 116 18.98 7.27 4.50
N LEU A 117 18.03 6.39 4.17
CA LEU A 117 16.80 6.80 3.50
C LEU A 117 15.85 7.60 4.42
N GLU A 118 15.93 7.44 5.73
CA GLU A 118 15.11 8.18 6.67
C GLU A 118 15.45 9.68 6.60
N THR A 119 16.73 10.01 6.66
CA THR A 119 17.20 11.41 6.49
C THR A 119 16.86 11.97 5.12
N ILE A 120 16.95 11.17 4.05
CA ILE A 120 16.55 11.60 2.71
C ILE A 120 15.06 11.93 2.67
N VAL A 121 14.20 11.10 3.23
CA VAL A 121 12.74 11.32 3.31
C VAL A 121 12.40 12.60 4.08
N GLU A 122 13.03 12.80 5.24
CA GLU A 122 12.83 14.03 6.03
C GLU A 122 13.25 15.28 5.27
N ASN A 123 14.36 15.24 4.55
CA ASN A 123 14.84 16.36 3.75
C ASN A 123 13.90 16.68 2.59
N ILE A 124 13.36 15.67 1.91
CA ILE A 124 12.38 15.84 0.83
C ILE A 124 11.09 16.46 1.40
N GLU A 125 10.56 15.93 2.50
CA GLU A 125 9.35 16.44 3.14
C GLU A 125 9.50 17.94 3.52
N LYS A 126 10.64 18.30 4.13
CA LYS A 126 10.94 19.68 4.53
C LYS A 126 11.14 20.63 3.34
N THR A 127 11.82 20.16 2.29
CA THR A 127 12.19 21.03 1.15
C THR A 127 11.01 21.26 0.20
N LEU A 128 10.18 20.23 0.00
CA LEU A 128 9.05 20.30 -0.95
C LEU A 128 7.73 20.66 -0.29
N ASP A 129 7.68 20.75 1.05
CA ASP A 129 6.47 21.02 1.85
C ASP A 129 5.29 20.09 1.46
N ILE A 130 5.61 18.82 1.22
CA ILE A 130 4.64 17.78 0.90
C ILE A 130 4.86 16.58 1.81
N PRO A 131 3.79 15.99 2.39
CA PRO A 131 3.94 14.84 3.27
C PRO A 131 4.67 13.67 2.61
N CYS A 132 5.65 13.08 3.29
CA CYS A 132 6.39 11.93 2.82
C CYS A 132 6.26 10.76 3.79
N ILE A 133 6.12 9.54 3.27
CA ILE A 133 6.25 8.32 4.05
C ILE A 133 7.44 7.49 3.58
N PHE A 134 8.13 6.86 4.51
CA PHE A 134 9.15 5.88 4.22
C PHE A 134 8.60 4.47 4.40
N ILE A 135 8.78 3.63 3.37
CA ILE A 135 8.40 2.22 3.40
C ILE A 135 9.67 1.40 3.27
N ASN A 136 10.12 0.91 4.41
CA ASN A 136 11.40 0.22 4.57
C ASN A 136 11.31 -1.24 4.13
N THR A 137 11.09 -1.46 2.81
CA THR A 137 11.15 -2.78 2.19
C THR A 137 12.61 -3.17 1.93
N ASN A 138 12.91 -4.47 1.91
CA ASN A 138 14.26 -5.00 1.80
C ASN A 138 14.46 -5.99 0.65
N SER A 139 13.40 -6.32 -0.07
CA SER A 139 13.33 -7.29 -1.18
C SER A 139 13.56 -8.77 -0.77
N PHE A 140 13.77 -9.07 0.51
CA PHE A 140 13.91 -10.45 1.01
C PHE A 140 12.60 -11.02 1.52
N GLU A 141 11.65 -10.16 1.84
CA GLU A 141 10.32 -10.53 2.26
C GLU A 141 9.38 -10.73 1.07
N ASN A 142 8.25 -11.37 1.32
CA ASN A 142 7.26 -11.62 0.30
C ASN A 142 6.34 -10.41 0.06
N TYR A 143 5.57 -10.47 -1.02
CA TYR A 143 4.59 -9.47 -1.41
C TYR A 143 3.66 -9.04 -0.26
N TYR A 144 3.12 -9.99 0.49
CA TYR A 144 2.16 -9.74 1.56
C TYR A 144 2.76 -8.97 2.74
N SER A 145 4.04 -9.19 3.02
CA SER A 145 4.80 -8.42 4.01
C SER A 145 4.88 -6.95 3.62
N GLY A 146 5.11 -6.67 2.34
CA GLY A 146 5.12 -5.32 1.80
C GLY A 146 3.77 -4.61 1.89
N VAL A 147 2.68 -5.31 1.57
CA VAL A 147 1.31 -4.78 1.74
C VAL A 147 1.07 -4.40 3.20
N SER A 148 1.34 -5.32 4.12
CA SER A 148 1.13 -5.11 5.56
C SER A 148 1.97 -3.96 6.11
N LEU A 149 3.25 -3.88 5.72
CA LEU A 149 4.16 -2.80 6.10
C LEU A 149 3.64 -1.43 5.64
N THR A 150 3.20 -1.36 4.39
CA THR A 150 2.70 -0.12 3.80
C THR A 150 1.43 0.37 4.47
N LEU A 151 0.46 -0.52 4.69
CA LEU A 151 -0.77 -0.20 5.41
C LEU A 151 -0.48 0.35 6.81
N ASN A 152 0.47 -0.26 7.54
CA ASN A 152 0.86 0.24 8.86
C ASN A 152 1.62 1.57 8.79
N SER A 153 2.46 1.79 7.80
CA SER A 153 3.16 3.07 7.61
C SER A 153 2.19 4.22 7.32
N LEU A 154 1.19 3.97 6.46
CA LEU A 154 0.11 4.92 6.19
C LEU A 154 -0.67 5.26 7.46
N ALA A 155 -1.03 4.24 8.24
CA ALA A 155 -1.78 4.42 9.48
C ALA A 155 -1.01 5.28 10.49
N LYS A 156 0.23 4.94 10.77
CA LYS A 156 1.09 5.66 11.73
C LYS A 156 1.34 7.11 11.35
N LYS A 157 1.46 7.41 10.04
CA LYS A 157 1.76 8.77 9.57
C LYS A 157 0.52 9.64 9.46
N PHE A 158 -0.61 9.09 8.99
CA PHE A 158 -1.73 9.89 8.51
C PHE A 158 -3.05 9.69 9.25
N MET A 159 -3.27 8.57 9.93
CA MET A 159 -4.52 8.38 10.67
C MET A 159 -4.60 9.31 11.88
N VAL A 160 -5.78 9.82 12.11
CA VAL A 160 -6.09 10.67 13.25
C VAL A 160 -7.36 10.15 13.93
N GLU A 161 -7.54 10.42 15.21
CA GLU A 161 -8.75 10.03 15.91
C GLU A 161 -9.95 10.81 15.37
N ASN A 162 -11.03 10.11 15.05
CA ASN A 162 -12.27 10.67 14.54
C ASN A 162 -13.48 10.10 15.29
N LYS A 163 -14.58 10.87 15.28
CA LYS A 163 -15.86 10.39 15.82
C LYS A 163 -16.41 9.25 14.97
N LYS A 164 -16.79 8.15 15.62
CA LYS A 164 -17.35 6.98 14.93
C LYS A 164 -18.68 7.30 14.26
N ILE A 165 -18.83 6.81 13.03
CA ILE A 165 -20.05 6.88 12.23
C ILE A 165 -20.71 5.50 12.26
N LYS A 166 -21.92 5.42 12.75
CA LYS A 166 -22.67 4.15 12.84
C LYS A 166 -22.89 3.51 11.48
N ASN A 167 -22.94 2.20 11.47
CA ASN A 167 -23.20 1.40 10.28
C ASN A 167 -22.19 1.64 9.16
N THR A 168 -20.93 1.94 9.49
CA THR A 168 -19.87 2.10 8.52
C THR A 168 -18.76 1.07 8.72
N VAL A 169 -18.16 0.66 7.60
CA VAL A 169 -17.12 -0.37 7.59
C VAL A 169 -15.98 0.03 6.65
N ASN A 170 -14.75 -0.19 7.09
CA ASN A 170 -13.60 -0.21 6.21
C ASN A 170 -13.35 -1.62 5.67
N ILE A 171 -12.83 -1.70 4.45
CA ILE A 171 -12.30 -2.93 3.87
C ILE A 171 -10.78 -2.87 3.90
N ILE A 172 -10.15 -3.81 4.60
CA ILE A 172 -8.71 -3.87 4.83
C ILE A 172 -8.17 -5.18 4.27
N GLY A 173 -6.98 -5.13 3.65
CA GLY A 173 -6.34 -6.31 3.05
C GLY A 173 -6.85 -6.63 1.65
N TYR A 174 -7.58 -5.72 1.02
CA TYR A 174 -7.78 -5.77 -0.43
C TYR A 174 -6.46 -5.42 -1.12
N SER A 175 -6.16 -6.14 -2.19
CA SER A 175 -5.08 -5.83 -3.12
C SER A 175 -5.54 -6.17 -4.53
N PRO A 176 -5.40 -5.27 -5.50
CA PRO A 176 -5.80 -5.54 -6.88
C PRO A 176 -5.10 -6.74 -7.50
N LEU A 177 -3.86 -7.03 -7.10
CA LEU A 177 -3.13 -8.20 -7.60
C LEU A 177 -3.66 -9.52 -7.04
N THR A 178 -4.21 -9.52 -5.82
CA THR A 178 -4.74 -10.71 -5.17
C THR A 178 -6.22 -10.95 -5.54
N PHE A 179 -7.02 -9.88 -5.55
CA PHE A 179 -8.47 -9.97 -5.74
C PHE A 179 -8.94 -9.55 -7.14
N GLY A 180 -8.07 -8.95 -7.94
CA GLY A 180 -8.43 -8.31 -9.20
C GLY A 180 -9.01 -6.92 -8.98
N LYS A 181 -9.64 -6.36 -10.03
CA LYS A 181 -10.26 -5.03 -9.96
C LYS A 181 -11.38 -4.99 -8.93
N ILE A 182 -11.59 -3.81 -8.33
CA ILE A 182 -12.59 -3.62 -7.26
C ILE A 182 -14.01 -4.01 -7.67
N GLU A 183 -14.35 -3.89 -8.94
CA GLU A 183 -15.65 -4.29 -9.49
C GLU A 183 -15.93 -5.79 -9.31
N LYS A 184 -14.91 -6.62 -9.18
CA LYS A 184 -15.07 -8.05 -8.87
C LYS A 184 -15.56 -8.32 -7.45
N LEU A 185 -15.54 -7.32 -6.59
CA LEU A 185 -16.07 -7.40 -5.23
C LEU A 185 -17.52 -6.91 -5.11
N GLU A 186 -18.24 -6.70 -6.23
CA GLU A 186 -19.63 -6.21 -6.22
C GLU A 186 -20.56 -7.10 -5.38
N GLU A 187 -20.38 -8.42 -5.43
CA GLU A 187 -21.18 -9.35 -4.59
C GLU A 187 -20.89 -9.12 -3.10
N ALA A 188 -19.62 -8.92 -2.74
CA ALA A 188 -19.24 -8.64 -1.36
C ALA A 188 -19.80 -7.27 -0.90
N PHE A 189 -19.75 -6.26 -1.75
CA PHE A 189 -20.37 -4.95 -1.45
C PHE A 189 -21.87 -5.05 -1.32
N SER A 190 -22.53 -5.84 -2.18
CA SER A 190 -23.98 -6.09 -2.10
C SER A 190 -24.36 -6.79 -0.80
N LEU A 191 -23.54 -7.75 -0.35
CA LEU A 191 -23.72 -8.41 0.94
C LEU A 191 -23.56 -7.44 2.11
N ILE A 192 -22.51 -6.63 2.11
CA ILE A 192 -22.27 -5.60 3.13
C ILE A 192 -23.46 -4.66 3.21
N LYS A 193 -23.97 -4.19 2.07
CA LYS A 193 -25.15 -3.32 2.00
C LYS A 193 -26.43 -3.99 2.49
N SER A 194 -26.59 -5.29 2.26
CA SER A 194 -27.74 -6.06 2.76
C SER A 194 -27.76 -6.20 4.29
N LEU A 195 -26.61 -6.00 4.94
CA LEU A 195 -26.46 -5.95 6.39
C LEU A 195 -26.63 -4.52 6.97
N ASP A 196 -27.13 -3.58 6.17
CA ASP A 196 -27.29 -2.16 6.51
C ASP A 196 -25.95 -1.48 6.87
N LEU A 197 -24.87 -1.92 6.26
CA LEU A 197 -23.53 -1.36 6.42
C LEU A 197 -23.12 -0.57 5.16
N ASN A 198 -22.43 0.55 5.38
CA ASN A 198 -21.88 1.39 4.31
C ASN A 198 -20.35 1.31 4.32
N VAL A 199 -19.76 1.06 3.16
CA VAL A 199 -18.28 1.05 3.03
C VAL A 199 -17.78 2.49 3.06
N LEU A 200 -16.90 2.80 4.02
CA LEU A 200 -16.28 4.11 4.16
C LEU A 200 -14.97 4.20 3.37
N THR A 201 -14.10 3.23 3.56
CA THR A 201 -12.79 3.19 2.90
C THR A 201 -12.47 1.76 2.48
N VAL A 202 -11.97 1.61 1.26
CA VAL A 202 -11.29 0.40 0.80
C VAL A 202 -9.81 0.72 0.71
N PHE A 203 -9.01 0.08 1.55
CA PHE A 203 -7.56 0.25 1.48
C PHE A 203 -7.00 -0.41 0.22
N SER A 204 -6.02 0.24 -0.40
CA SER A 204 -5.42 -0.17 -1.69
C SER A 204 -6.34 -0.03 -2.91
N ASP A 205 -7.39 0.82 -2.79
CA ASP A 205 -8.24 1.20 -3.91
C ASP A 205 -8.45 2.72 -3.93
N ASN A 206 -7.91 3.38 -4.95
CA ASN A 206 -8.02 4.82 -5.14
C ASN A 206 -7.87 5.61 -3.82
N LEU A 207 -6.75 5.34 -3.13
CA LEU A 207 -6.42 5.97 -1.86
C LEU A 207 -6.17 7.46 -2.02
N SER A 208 -6.66 8.23 -1.05
CA SER A 208 -6.34 9.65 -0.86
C SER A 208 -5.98 9.91 0.60
N LEU A 209 -5.30 11.01 0.85
CA LEU A 209 -4.94 11.40 2.21
C LEU A 209 -6.18 11.60 3.08
N GLU A 210 -7.26 12.15 2.51
CA GLU A 210 -8.54 12.32 3.17
C GLU A 210 -9.16 10.97 3.57
N LYS A 211 -9.22 9.99 2.65
CA LYS A 211 -9.73 8.65 2.94
C LYS A 211 -8.96 7.98 4.07
N ILE A 212 -7.62 8.10 4.08
CA ILE A 212 -6.79 7.52 5.13
C ILE A 212 -7.09 8.20 6.47
N LYS A 213 -7.11 9.53 6.53
CA LYS A 213 -7.43 10.29 7.76
C LYS A 213 -8.82 9.96 8.30
N ASN A 214 -9.82 9.84 7.41
CA ASN A 214 -11.21 9.60 7.80
C ASN A 214 -11.52 8.13 8.09
N SER A 215 -10.64 7.20 7.75
CA SER A 215 -10.88 5.76 7.93
C SER A 215 -11.13 5.37 9.40
N THR A 216 -10.59 6.13 10.35
CA THR A 216 -10.83 5.90 11.79
C THR A 216 -12.25 6.22 12.22
N SER A 217 -13.05 6.89 11.38
CA SER A 217 -14.49 7.12 11.63
C SER A 217 -15.34 5.87 11.45
N ALA A 218 -14.84 4.83 10.78
CA ALA A 218 -15.60 3.59 10.62
C ALA A 218 -15.85 2.90 11.96
N GLU A 219 -17.05 2.34 12.10
CA GLU A 219 -17.42 1.56 13.28
C GLU A 219 -16.76 0.18 13.28
N LEU A 220 -16.55 -0.40 12.10
CA LEU A 220 -16.01 -1.74 11.92
C LEU A 220 -14.88 -1.77 10.88
N ASN A 221 -13.98 -2.73 11.02
CA ASN A 221 -12.98 -3.06 10.02
C ASN A 221 -13.21 -4.50 9.52
N LEU A 222 -13.50 -4.67 8.24
CA LEU A 222 -13.60 -5.95 7.59
C LEU A 222 -12.25 -6.31 6.97
N VAL A 223 -11.62 -7.37 7.49
CA VAL A 223 -10.31 -7.83 7.02
C VAL A 223 -10.52 -8.96 6.00
N LEU A 224 -10.16 -8.71 4.74
CA LEU A 224 -10.33 -9.69 3.66
C LEU A 224 -9.18 -10.70 3.59
N SER A 225 -7.99 -10.29 4.04
CA SER A 225 -6.78 -11.10 3.92
C SER A 225 -5.82 -10.89 5.09
N TYR A 226 -4.88 -11.80 5.23
CA TYR A 226 -3.92 -11.80 6.35
C TYR A 226 -3.10 -10.51 6.44
N GLU A 227 -2.72 -9.93 5.31
CA GLU A 227 -1.91 -8.71 5.22
C GLU A 227 -2.61 -7.48 5.82
N GLY A 228 -3.94 -7.49 5.88
CA GLY A 228 -4.73 -6.44 6.52
C GLY A 228 -4.82 -6.55 8.05
N LEU A 229 -4.45 -7.71 8.60
CA LEU A 229 -4.67 -7.99 10.03
C LEU A 229 -3.84 -7.09 10.94
N ALA A 230 -2.62 -6.76 10.56
CA ALA A 230 -1.75 -5.89 11.36
C ALA A 230 -2.32 -4.47 11.46
N LEU A 231 -2.83 -3.91 10.35
CA LEU A 231 -3.52 -2.62 10.35
C LEU A 231 -4.78 -2.67 11.22
N ALA A 232 -5.61 -3.71 11.08
CA ALA A 232 -6.83 -3.83 11.86
C ALA A 232 -6.54 -3.85 13.39
N LYS A 233 -5.52 -4.60 13.80
CA LYS A 233 -5.07 -4.63 15.21
C LYS A 233 -4.51 -3.28 15.69
N TYR A 234 -3.78 -2.59 14.81
CA TYR A 234 -3.29 -1.25 15.11
C TYR A 234 -4.46 -0.28 15.34
N MET A 235 -5.45 -0.29 14.43
CA MET A 235 -6.63 0.56 14.56
C MET A 235 -7.48 0.23 15.79
N GLU A 236 -7.61 -1.06 16.15
CA GLU A 236 -8.32 -1.48 17.38
C GLU A 236 -7.64 -0.98 18.65
N LYS A 237 -6.31 -0.90 18.63
CA LYS A 237 -5.52 -0.48 19.81
C LYS A 237 -5.47 1.03 19.98
N GLU A 238 -5.37 1.78 18.87
CA GLU A 238 -5.07 3.22 18.91
C GLU A 238 -6.32 4.09 18.78
N PHE A 239 -7.41 3.56 18.23
CA PHE A 239 -8.65 4.28 17.92
C PHE A 239 -9.92 3.51 18.37
#